data_d3003397158bbff6c76df03a67024d8c
#
_entry.id   d3003397158bbff6c76df03a67024d8c
#
_cell.length_a   1.000
_cell.length_b   1.000
_cell.length_c   1.000
_cell.angle_alpha   90.00
_cell.angle_beta   90.00
_cell.angle_gamma   90.00
#
_symmetry.space_group_name_H-M   'P 1'
#
loop_
_entity.id
_entity.type
_entity.pdbx_description
1 polymer ?
#
loop_
_entity_poly.entity_id
_entity_poly.type
_entity_poly.pdbx_seq_one_letter_code
_entity_poly.pdbx_strand_id
1 'polypeptide(L)'
;MSLLSTLTPVAEDLARVDALIRSRLDSDVALVRQVAEYLIASGGKRLRPALLLLACGAAGYKGEKRVALAAVIEFIHTATLLHDDVVDASELRRGRDTANEAFGNAAAVLVGDFLYSRAFQMMVELQDMRVMQVLAEATNTIAAGEVLQLMGSHDPEVDEARYLEVIRRKTAKLFEAAARLGAVLSKETALEENLATYGRHVGTAFQLVDDVLDYGGELGKSLGDDLAEGKPTLPLIYTMHRGTPQQAELVRKAIREGGRGDFERVLEAIRACGALDYARAAAQREAEAAGRAIALLPP
;
A
#
# COMPACT_ATOMS: atom_id res chain seq x y z
N MET A 1 6.73 7.29 19.98
CA MET A 1 7.90 7.48 19.11
C MET A 1 7.38 8.08 17.81
N SER A 2 7.94 9.15 17.27
CA SER A 2 7.46 9.73 16.02
C SER A 2 7.98 8.92 14.82
N LEU A 3 7.25 8.94 13.69
CA LEU A 3 7.70 8.27 12.46
C LEU A 3 9.12 8.73 12.05
N LEU A 4 9.40 10.03 12.20
CA LEU A 4 10.72 10.61 11.89
C LEU A 4 11.85 9.98 12.72
N SER A 5 11.64 9.72 14.02
CA SER A 5 12.65 9.08 14.87
C SER A 5 12.91 7.62 14.47
N THR A 6 11.89 6.93 13.98
CA THR A 6 12.01 5.54 13.49
C THR A 6 12.81 5.47 12.19
N LEU A 7 12.74 6.49 11.34
CA LEU A 7 13.42 6.52 10.03
C LEU A 7 14.86 7.06 10.11
N THR A 8 15.28 7.64 11.24
CA THR A 8 16.63 8.19 11.43
C THR A 8 17.76 7.21 11.03
N PRO A 9 17.72 5.90 11.39
CA PRO A 9 18.79 4.97 11.04
C PRO A 9 18.99 4.76 9.54
N VAL A 10 18.00 5.05 8.70
CA VAL A 10 18.02 4.85 7.25
C VAL A 10 17.87 6.15 6.45
N ALA A 11 17.94 7.30 7.11
CA ALA A 11 17.70 8.60 6.47
C ALA A 11 18.67 8.90 5.32
N GLU A 12 19.96 8.59 5.49
CA GLU A 12 20.97 8.76 4.44
C GLU A 12 20.69 7.84 3.25
N ASP A 13 20.41 6.56 3.50
CA ASP A 13 20.08 5.62 2.43
C ASP A 13 18.78 6.01 1.71
N LEU A 14 17.76 6.54 2.41
CA LEU A 14 16.55 7.06 1.78
C LEU A 14 16.83 8.25 0.85
N ALA A 15 17.73 9.14 1.23
CA ALA A 15 18.17 10.23 0.34
C ALA A 15 18.86 9.68 -0.93
N ARG A 16 19.66 8.62 -0.79
CA ARG A 16 20.29 7.91 -1.92
C ARG A 16 19.27 7.20 -2.80
N VAL A 17 18.24 6.61 -2.21
CA VAL A 17 17.10 6.01 -2.94
C VAL A 17 16.39 7.06 -3.77
N ASP A 18 16.07 8.23 -3.20
CA ASP A 18 15.41 9.31 -3.92
C ASP A 18 16.29 9.85 -5.08
N ALA A 19 17.59 9.98 -4.89
CA ALA A 19 18.53 10.36 -5.93
C ALA A 19 18.58 9.31 -7.07
N LEU A 20 18.58 8.02 -6.72
CA LEU A 20 18.57 6.93 -7.68
C LEU A 20 17.25 6.90 -8.47
N ILE A 21 16.10 7.05 -7.79
CA ILE A 21 14.78 7.14 -8.44
C ILE A 21 14.80 8.25 -9.50
N ARG A 22 15.24 9.45 -9.14
CA ARG A 22 15.32 10.59 -10.08
C ARG A 22 16.19 10.25 -11.30
N SER A 23 17.35 9.65 -11.09
CA SER A 23 18.25 9.30 -12.19
C SER A 23 17.69 8.20 -13.11
N ARG A 24 16.89 7.28 -12.56
CA ARG A 24 16.30 6.17 -13.32
C ARG A 24 14.99 6.53 -14.02
N LEU A 25 14.39 7.67 -13.69
CA LEU A 25 13.22 8.23 -14.35
C LEU A 25 13.56 9.05 -15.60
N ASP A 26 14.84 9.30 -15.86
CA ASP A 26 15.26 10.00 -17.07
C ASP A 26 14.91 9.17 -18.33
N SER A 27 14.35 9.84 -19.31
CA SER A 27 13.87 9.27 -20.58
C SER A 27 13.97 10.30 -21.69
N ASP A 28 14.22 9.87 -22.91
CA ASP A 28 14.14 10.71 -24.11
C ASP A 28 12.69 11.06 -24.49
N VAL A 29 11.71 10.33 -23.95
CA VAL A 29 10.28 10.58 -24.13
C VAL A 29 9.81 11.68 -23.16
N ALA A 30 9.44 12.85 -23.71
CA ALA A 30 9.08 14.03 -22.92
C ALA A 30 7.92 13.80 -21.94
N LEU A 31 6.88 13.04 -22.36
CA LEU A 31 5.73 12.75 -21.51
C LEU A 31 6.12 11.91 -20.27
N VAL A 32 7.02 10.95 -20.44
CA VAL A 32 7.53 10.13 -19.33
C VAL A 32 8.21 11.02 -18.29
N ARG A 33 9.07 11.96 -18.73
CA ARG A 33 9.73 12.90 -17.81
C ARG A 33 8.74 13.79 -17.07
N GLN A 34 7.75 14.36 -17.77
CA GLN A 34 6.74 15.25 -17.17
C GLN A 34 5.93 14.54 -16.09
N VAL A 35 5.42 13.35 -16.38
CA VAL A 35 4.66 12.57 -15.40
C VAL A 35 5.56 12.12 -14.25
N ALA A 36 6.79 11.69 -14.51
CA ALA A 36 7.76 11.31 -13.50
C ALA A 36 8.10 12.47 -12.55
N GLU A 37 8.34 13.67 -13.07
CA GLU A 37 8.57 14.88 -12.27
C GLU A 37 7.35 15.21 -11.41
N TYR A 38 6.15 15.10 -11.97
CA TYR A 38 4.90 15.28 -11.24
C TYR A 38 4.77 14.33 -10.04
N LEU A 39 5.04 13.04 -10.25
CA LEU A 39 5.01 12.01 -9.20
C LEU A 39 6.05 12.25 -8.11
N ILE A 40 7.28 12.63 -8.49
CA ILE A 40 8.33 12.97 -7.52
C ILE A 40 7.92 14.18 -6.67
N ALA A 41 7.35 15.22 -7.31
CA ALA A 41 6.90 16.42 -6.63
C ALA A 41 5.71 16.17 -5.68
N SER A 42 4.92 15.12 -5.91
CA SER A 42 3.82 14.70 -5.04
C SER A 42 4.31 14.05 -3.73
N GLY A 43 5.61 13.74 -3.63
CA GLY A 43 6.26 13.22 -2.44
C GLY A 43 5.75 11.83 -2.01
N GLY A 44 6.16 11.41 -0.83
CA GLY A 44 5.73 10.15 -0.23
C GLY A 44 6.48 9.88 1.06
N LYS A 45 5.88 9.09 1.96
CA LYS A 45 6.51 8.72 3.24
C LYS A 45 7.62 7.68 3.08
N ARG A 46 7.82 7.13 1.87
CA ARG A 46 8.84 6.10 1.55
C ARG A 46 8.84 4.92 2.52
N LEU A 47 7.67 4.51 3.02
CA LEU A 47 7.57 3.48 4.07
C LEU A 47 8.07 2.11 3.61
N ARG A 48 7.78 1.71 2.37
CA ARG A 48 8.23 0.41 1.83
C ARG A 48 9.73 0.37 1.58
N PRO A 49 10.35 1.38 0.93
CA PRO A 49 11.82 1.53 0.90
C PRO A 49 12.46 1.52 2.28
N ALA A 50 11.91 2.28 3.22
CA ALA A 50 12.41 2.35 4.59
C ALA A 50 12.37 0.99 5.28
N LEU A 51 11.27 0.25 5.14
CA LEU A 51 11.12 -1.09 5.69
C LEU A 51 12.19 -2.04 5.15
N LEU A 52 12.45 -2.02 3.84
CA LEU A 52 13.50 -2.84 3.23
C LEU A 52 14.88 -2.48 3.81
N LEU A 53 15.19 -1.20 3.90
CA LEU A 53 16.47 -0.73 4.43
C LEU A 53 16.67 -1.11 5.90
N LEU A 54 15.62 -0.97 6.73
CA LEU A 54 15.63 -1.39 8.13
C LEU A 54 15.79 -2.92 8.26
N ALA A 55 15.08 -3.70 7.43
CA ALA A 55 15.20 -5.15 7.39
C ALA A 55 16.62 -5.61 6.96
N CYS A 56 17.23 -4.91 5.99
CA CYS A 56 18.64 -5.13 5.65
C CYS A 56 19.55 -4.89 6.85
N GLY A 57 19.36 -3.78 7.57
CA GLY A 57 20.12 -3.46 8.79
C GLY A 57 19.98 -4.53 9.87
N ALA A 58 18.75 -4.95 10.16
CA ALA A 58 18.43 -5.99 11.13
C ALA A 58 19.03 -7.36 10.75
N ALA A 59 19.12 -7.66 9.46
CA ALA A 59 19.77 -8.86 8.93
C ALA A 59 21.29 -8.68 8.71
N GLY A 60 21.91 -7.57 9.15
CA GLY A 60 23.35 -7.31 9.05
C GLY A 60 23.87 -6.93 7.66
N TYR A 61 22.97 -6.68 6.69
CA TYR A 61 23.37 -6.33 5.33
C TYR A 61 23.63 -4.83 5.15
N LYS A 62 24.83 -4.47 4.70
CA LYS A 62 25.27 -3.09 4.44
C LYS A 62 25.67 -2.83 2.98
N GLY A 63 25.50 -3.82 2.10
CA GLY A 63 25.92 -3.72 0.69
C GLY A 63 25.04 -2.76 -0.13
N GLU A 64 25.59 -2.27 -1.24
CA GLU A 64 24.96 -1.25 -2.10
C GLU A 64 23.64 -1.69 -2.74
N LYS A 65 23.42 -2.99 -2.94
CA LYS A 65 22.21 -3.51 -3.56
C LYS A 65 20.92 -3.12 -2.81
N ARG A 66 21.00 -2.81 -1.49
CA ARG A 66 19.83 -2.38 -0.70
C ARG A 66 19.19 -1.09 -1.22
N VAL A 67 20.02 -0.12 -1.67
CA VAL A 67 19.52 1.17 -2.20
C VAL A 67 18.82 0.95 -3.55
N ALA A 68 19.43 0.17 -4.44
CA ALA A 68 18.83 -0.16 -5.72
C ALA A 68 17.52 -0.94 -5.55
N LEU A 69 17.48 -1.91 -4.63
CA LEU A 69 16.29 -2.72 -4.38
C LEU A 69 15.16 -1.90 -3.71
N ALA A 70 15.51 -0.97 -2.82
CA ALA A 70 14.55 -0.03 -2.23
C ALA A 70 13.92 0.88 -3.30
N ALA A 71 14.69 1.33 -4.29
CA ALA A 71 14.17 2.07 -5.44
C ALA A 71 13.23 1.20 -6.30
N VAL A 72 13.57 -0.08 -6.53
CA VAL A 72 12.70 -1.03 -7.24
C VAL A 72 11.35 -1.17 -6.54
N ILE A 73 11.33 -1.35 -5.23
CA ILE A 73 10.08 -1.42 -4.43
C ILE A 73 9.23 -0.16 -4.63
N GLU A 74 9.86 1.02 -4.63
CA GLU A 74 9.12 2.27 -4.83
C GLU A 74 8.62 2.43 -6.26
N PHE A 75 9.36 1.97 -7.28
CA PHE A 75 8.88 1.96 -8.67
C PHE A 75 7.65 1.07 -8.84
N ILE A 76 7.69 -0.16 -8.29
CA ILE A 76 6.54 -1.07 -8.31
C ILE A 76 5.35 -0.40 -7.62
N HIS A 77 5.54 0.15 -6.42
CA HIS A 77 4.47 0.84 -5.70
C HIS A 77 3.89 2.02 -6.48
N THR A 78 4.74 2.85 -7.07
CA THR A 78 4.30 4.03 -7.83
C THR A 78 3.54 3.62 -9.09
N ALA A 79 3.98 2.55 -9.76
CA ALA A 79 3.28 2.00 -10.93
C ALA A 79 1.87 1.51 -10.55
N THR A 80 1.74 0.78 -9.43
CA THR A 80 0.40 0.35 -8.96
C THR A 80 -0.49 1.53 -8.62
N LEU A 81 0.03 2.59 -7.99
CA LEU A 81 -0.76 3.80 -7.71
C LEU A 81 -1.28 4.48 -8.98
N LEU A 82 -0.48 4.55 -10.06
CA LEU A 82 -0.92 5.13 -11.33
C LEU A 82 -2.04 4.33 -11.98
N HIS A 83 -1.96 3.01 -11.90
CA HIS A 83 -3.00 2.13 -12.43
C HIS A 83 -4.27 2.19 -11.58
N ASP A 84 -4.13 2.18 -10.24
CA ASP A 84 -5.23 2.30 -9.30
C ASP A 84 -6.01 3.60 -9.50
N ASP A 85 -5.31 4.75 -9.63
CA ASP A 85 -5.96 6.04 -9.85
C ASP A 85 -6.85 6.05 -11.09
N VAL A 86 -6.47 5.30 -12.14
CA VAL A 86 -7.28 5.15 -13.36
C VAL A 86 -8.46 4.20 -13.15
N VAL A 87 -8.24 3.05 -12.48
CA VAL A 87 -9.28 2.04 -12.22
C VAL A 87 -10.35 2.59 -11.28
N ASP A 88 -9.93 3.30 -10.23
CA ASP A 88 -10.79 3.89 -9.21
C ASP A 88 -11.40 5.25 -9.66
N ALA A 89 -11.03 5.75 -10.86
CA ALA A 89 -11.39 7.10 -11.35
C ALA A 89 -11.12 8.20 -10.30
N SER A 90 -10.00 8.08 -9.59
CA SER A 90 -9.62 9.00 -8.51
C SER A 90 -9.23 10.37 -9.06
N GLU A 91 -9.82 11.44 -8.53
CA GLU A 91 -9.53 12.82 -8.95
C GLU A 91 -8.38 13.43 -8.16
N LEU A 92 -8.27 13.12 -6.87
CA LEU A 92 -7.30 13.72 -5.95
C LEU A 92 -6.47 12.68 -5.21
N ARG A 93 -5.18 12.96 -5.07
CA ARG A 93 -4.26 12.22 -4.22
C ARG A 93 -3.37 13.17 -3.42
N ARG A 94 -3.44 13.10 -2.09
CA ARG A 94 -2.70 13.98 -1.17
C ARG A 94 -2.97 15.48 -1.41
N GLY A 95 -4.22 15.82 -1.75
CA GLY A 95 -4.64 17.20 -2.00
C GLY A 95 -4.16 17.78 -3.34
N ARG A 96 -3.69 16.94 -4.26
CA ARG A 96 -3.33 17.31 -5.65
C ARG A 96 -4.09 16.45 -6.62
N ASP A 97 -4.28 16.93 -7.83
CA ASP A 97 -4.84 16.13 -8.91
C ASP A 97 -4.06 14.83 -9.08
N THR A 98 -4.72 13.77 -9.46
CA THR A 98 -4.06 12.50 -9.81
C THR A 98 -3.36 12.65 -11.18
N ALA A 99 -2.47 11.72 -11.52
CA ALA A 99 -1.81 11.76 -12.82
C ALA A 99 -2.79 11.54 -13.99
N ASN A 100 -3.85 10.76 -13.79
CA ASN A 100 -4.90 10.58 -14.80
C ASN A 100 -5.71 11.86 -15.03
N GLU A 101 -5.98 12.67 -14.00
CA GLU A 101 -6.61 13.98 -14.13
C GLU A 101 -5.69 15.00 -14.83
N ALA A 102 -4.41 15.05 -14.44
CA ALA A 102 -3.46 16.01 -14.99
C ALA A 102 -3.01 15.70 -16.43
N PHE A 103 -2.88 14.42 -16.81
CA PHE A 103 -2.29 13.99 -18.09
C PHE A 103 -3.18 13.04 -18.89
N GLY A 104 -4.32 12.62 -18.35
CA GLY A 104 -5.25 11.65 -18.93
C GLY A 104 -4.91 10.20 -18.64
N ASN A 105 -5.95 9.33 -18.68
CA ASN A 105 -5.87 7.90 -18.33
C ASN A 105 -4.78 7.16 -19.13
N ALA A 106 -4.70 7.41 -20.45
CA ALA A 106 -3.71 6.75 -21.30
C ALA A 106 -2.27 7.05 -20.88
N ALA A 107 -1.97 8.31 -20.49
CA ALA A 107 -0.65 8.71 -20.02
C ALA A 107 -0.34 8.04 -18.67
N ALA A 108 -1.28 8.02 -17.73
CA ALA A 108 -1.10 7.37 -16.43
C ALA A 108 -0.81 5.88 -16.58
N VAL A 109 -1.59 5.15 -17.38
CA VAL A 109 -1.38 3.71 -17.64
C VAL A 109 -0.01 3.46 -18.27
N LEU A 110 0.33 4.16 -19.37
CA LEU A 110 1.57 3.92 -20.10
C LEU A 110 2.82 4.29 -19.28
N VAL A 111 2.74 5.33 -18.45
CA VAL A 111 3.85 5.67 -17.54
C VAL A 111 3.93 4.67 -16.39
N GLY A 112 2.82 4.14 -15.89
CA GLY A 112 2.79 3.01 -14.96
C GLY A 112 3.53 1.79 -15.53
N ASP A 113 3.26 1.42 -16.79
CA ASP A 113 3.95 0.34 -17.50
C ASP A 113 5.45 0.63 -17.67
N PHE A 114 5.81 1.88 -17.95
CA PHE A 114 7.21 2.29 -18.02
C PHE A 114 7.92 2.09 -16.67
N LEU A 115 7.30 2.50 -15.55
CA LEU A 115 7.86 2.31 -14.21
C LEU A 115 8.01 0.82 -13.86
N TYR A 116 7.04 0.01 -14.20
CA TYR A 116 7.11 -1.45 -14.06
C TYR A 116 8.29 -2.04 -14.85
N SER A 117 8.39 -1.67 -16.12
CA SER A 117 9.50 -2.11 -16.99
C SER A 117 10.85 -1.67 -16.45
N ARG A 118 10.96 -0.45 -15.92
CA ARG A 118 12.17 0.07 -15.31
C ARG A 118 12.53 -0.70 -14.04
N ALA A 119 11.55 -1.05 -13.21
CA ALA A 119 11.75 -1.90 -12.04
C ALA A 119 12.32 -3.27 -12.44
N PHE A 120 11.79 -3.91 -13.49
CA PHE A 120 12.33 -5.17 -14.00
C PHE A 120 13.76 -5.06 -14.51
N GLN A 121 14.10 -4.00 -15.25
CA GLN A 121 15.49 -3.75 -15.69
C GLN A 121 16.43 -3.64 -14.48
N MET A 122 16.07 -2.87 -13.47
CA MET A 122 16.86 -2.71 -12.25
C MET A 122 16.98 -4.03 -11.47
N MET A 123 15.95 -4.86 -11.43
CA MET A 123 16.04 -6.19 -10.82
C MET A 123 17.04 -7.10 -11.53
N VAL A 124 17.07 -7.08 -12.87
CA VAL A 124 18.05 -7.85 -13.66
C VAL A 124 19.47 -7.38 -13.38
N GLU A 125 19.70 -6.05 -13.23
CA GLU A 125 21.02 -5.49 -12.89
C GLU A 125 21.54 -6.00 -11.54
N LEU A 126 20.67 -6.37 -10.59
CA LEU A 126 21.06 -6.94 -9.30
C LEU A 126 21.67 -8.35 -9.42
N GLN A 127 21.43 -9.07 -10.51
CA GLN A 127 21.94 -10.42 -10.77
C GLN A 127 21.68 -11.38 -9.60
N ASP A 128 20.47 -11.35 -9.05
CA ASP A 128 20.04 -12.21 -7.95
C ASP A 128 18.69 -12.83 -8.26
N MET A 129 18.69 -14.12 -8.58
CA MET A 129 17.46 -14.84 -8.97
C MET A 129 16.46 -14.98 -7.82
N ARG A 130 16.94 -14.99 -6.54
CA ARG A 130 16.03 -15.04 -5.39
C ARG A 130 15.27 -13.73 -5.24
N VAL A 131 15.93 -12.60 -5.45
CA VAL A 131 15.28 -11.27 -5.53
C VAL A 131 14.22 -11.27 -6.63
N MET A 132 14.56 -11.75 -7.83
CA MET A 132 13.62 -11.84 -8.96
C MET A 132 12.40 -12.70 -8.62
N GLN A 133 12.58 -13.85 -7.99
CA GLN A 133 11.48 -14.74 -7.59
C GLN A 133 10.53 -14.08 -6.60
N VAL A 134 11.07 -13.44 -5.54
CA VAL A 134 10.27 -12.76 -4.52
C VAL A 134 9.43 -11.65 -5.13
N LEU A 135 10.02 -10.83 -6.00
CA LEU A 135 9.33 -9.70 -6.61
C LEU A 135 8.34 -10.12 -7.69
N ALA A 136 8.67 -11.13 -8.51
CA ALA A 136 7.74 -11.68 -9.49
C ALA A 136 6.50 -12.28 -8.83
N GLU A 137 6.67 -13.03 -7.73
CA GLU A 137 5.56 -13.54 -6.93
C GLU A 137 4.75 -12.39 -6.32
N ALA A 138 5.43 -11.38 -5.76
CA ALA A 138 4.76 -10.25 -5.14
C ALA A 138 3.92 -9.47 -6.15
N THR A 139 4.46 -9.13 -7.32
CA THR A 139 3.76 -8.38 -8.36
C THR A 139 2.57 -9.16 -8.93
N ASN A 140 2.71 -10.46 -9.14
CA ASN A 140 1.59 -11.31 -9.58
C ASN A 140 0.49 -11.38 -8.51
N THR A 141 0.85 -11.50 -7.23
CA THR A 141 -0.11 -11.53 -6.12
C THR A 141 -0.85 -10.20 -5.99
N ILE A 142 -0.15 -9.06 -6.15
CA ILE A 142 -0.74 -7.73 -6.12
C ILE A 142 -1.75 -7.56 -7.25
N ALA A 143 -1.36 -7.90 -8.48
CA ALA A 143 -2.25 -7.82 -9.63
C ALA A 143 -3.52 -8.68 -9.45
N ALA A 144 -3.39 -9.90 -8.91
CA ALA A 144 -4.54 -10.72 -8.56
C ALA A 144 -5.39 -10.10 -7.43
N GLY A 145 -4.76 -9.39 -6.48
CA GLY A 145 -5.45 -8.66 -5.42
C GLY A 145 -6.28 -7.49 -5.94
N GLU A 146 -5.77 -6.76 -6.95
CA GLU A 146 -6.50 -5.69 -7.62
C GLU A 146 -7.75 -6.22 -8.34
N VAL A 147 -7.60 -7.31 -9.09
CA VAL A 147 -8.75 -7.95 -9.77
C VAL A 147 -9.77 -8.44 -8.73
N LEU A 148 -9.31 -9.00 -7.60
CA LEU A 148 -10.19 -9.47 -6.54
C LEU A 148 -10.96 -8.31 -5.89
N GLN A 149 -10.33 -7.15 -5.69
CA GLN A 149 -10.97 -5.94 -5.21
C GLN A 149 -12.02 -5.44 -6.20
N LEU A 150 -11.67 -5.32 -7.47
CA LEU A 150 -12.59 -4.89 -8.53
C LEU A 150 -13.85 -5.78 -8.59
N MET A 151 -13.69 -7.10 -8.42
CA MET A 151 -14.84 -8.03 -8.37
C MET A 151 -15.70 -7.88 -7.12
N GLY A 152 -15.16 -7.32 -6.04
CA GLY A 152 -15.88 -7.07 -4.78
C GLY A 152 -16.40 -5.65 -4.62
N SER A 153 -16.03 -4.71 -5.51
CA SER A 153 -16.57 -3.35 -5.50
C SER A 153 -18.05 -3.37 -5.80
N HIS A 154 -18.82 -2.54 -5.08
CA HIS A 154 -20.28 -2.47 -5.13
C HIS A 154 -21.02 -3.75 -4.67
N ASP A 155 -20.31 -4.72 -4.08
CA ASP A 155 -20.88 -5.95 -3.54
C ASP A 155 -20.98 -5.91 -2.01
N PRO A 156 -22.17 -5.70 -1.43
CA PRO A 156 -22.35 -5.67 0.02
C PRO A 156 -22.28 -7.06 0.69
N GLU A 157 -22.14 -8.14 -0.07
CA GLU A 157 -22.00 -9.50 0.47
C GLU A 157 -20.54 -9.88 0.73
N VAL A 158 -19.60 -8.97 0.47
CA VAL A 158 -18.19 -9.16 0.85
C VAL A 158 -18.09 -9.22 2.38
N ASP A 159 -17.57 -10.33 2.89
CA ASP A 159 -17.33 -10.54 4.31
C ASP A 159 -15.92 -10.10 4.74
N GLU A 160 -15.67 -10.13 6.05
CA GLU A 160 -14.37 -9.76 6.63
C GLU A 160 -13.24 -10.65 6.11
N ALA A 161 -13.47 -11.95 5.87
CA ALA A 161 -12.43 -12.87 5.40
C ALA A 161 -11.98 -12.50 3.99
N ARG A 162 -12.92 -12.18 3.09
CA ARG A 162 -12.64 -11.75 1.72
C ARG A 162 -11.99 -10.36 1.69
N TYR A 163 -12.46 -9.42 2.51
CA TYR A 163 -11.82 -8.13 2.69
C TYR A 163 -10.35 -8.27 3.13
N LEU A 164 -10.07 -9.08 4.16
CA LEU A 164 -8.70 -9.32 4.63
C LEU A 164 -7.83 -9.99 3.56
N GLU A 165 -8.40 -10.87 2.74
CA GLU A 165 -7.69 -11.46 1.61
C GLU A 165 -7.27 -10.39 0.58
N VAL A 166 -8.18 -9.48 0.23
CA VAL A 166 -7.89 -8.36 -0.68
C VAL A 166 -6.74 -7.51 -0.16
N ILE A 167 -6.83 -6.99 1.06
CA ILE A 167 -5.80 -6.09 1.59
C ILE A 167 -4.44 -6.79 1.79
N ARG A 168 -4.43 -8.09 2.10
CA ARG A 168 -3.20 -8.88 2.19
C ARG A 168 -2.54 -9.05 0.83
N ARG A 169 -3.31 -9.28 -0.23
CA ARG A 169 -2.78 -9.41 -1.59
C ARG A 169 -2.37 -8.07 -2.18
N LYS A 170 -3.26 -7.08 -2.15
CA LYS A 170 -3.07 -5.76 -2.77
C LYS A 170 -2.01 -4.93 -2.04
N THR A 171 -2.15 -4.77 -0.74
CA THR A 171 -1.35 -3.82 0.05
C THR A 171 -0.21 -4.49 0.82
N ALA A 172 -0.52 -5.53 1.61
CA ALA A 172 0.46 -6.11 2.52
C ALA A 172 1.55 -6.91 1.79
N LYS A 173 1.28 -7.45 0.60
CA LYS A 173 2.25 -8.27 -0.15
C LYS A 173 3.53 -7.52 -0.51
N LEU A 174 3.46 -6.23 -0.84
CA LEU A 174 4.67 -5.45 -1.12
C LEU A 174 5.45 -5.09 0.15
N PHE A 175 4.78 -4.93 1.30
CA PHE A 175 5.45 -4.81 2.59
C PHE A 175 6.14 -6.13 2.98
N GLU A 176 5.46 -7.27 2.78
CA GLU A 176 6.03 -8.60 2.97
C GLU A 176 7.30 -8.79 2.14
N ALA A 177 7.23 -8.51 0.84
CA ALA A 177 8.36 -8.62 -0.06
C ALA A 177 9.52 -7.69 0.35
N ALA A 178 9.23 -6.43 0.71
CA ALA A 178 10.23 -5.47 1.14
C ALA A 178 11.01 -5.96 2.38
N ALA A 179 10.32 -6.45 3.40
CA ALA A 179 10.96 -6.97 4.60
C ALA A 179 11.72 -8.28 4.33
N ARG A 180 11.13 -9.23 3.59
CA ARG A 180 11.75 -10.50 3.19
C ARG A 180 13.07 -10.28 2.46
N LEU A 181 13.13 -9.31 1.56
CA LEU A 181 14.31 -9.00 0.74
C LEU A 181 15.51 -8.53 1.57
N GLY A 182 15.30 -8.01 2.77
CA GLY A 182 16.40 -7.75 3.72
C GLY A 182 17.17 -9.01 4.09
N ALA A 183 16.46 -10.09 4.41
CA ALA A 183 17.07 -11.41 4.69
C ALA A 183 17.67 -12.04 3.42
N VAL A 184 17.02 -11.92 2.28
CA VAL A 184 17.50 -12.44 1.00
C VAL A 184 18.86 -11.82 0.64
N LEU A 185 19.02 -10.50 0.75
CA LEU A 185 20.28 -9.80 0.46
C LEU A 185 21.40 -10.17 1.42
N SER A 186 21.09 -10.42 2.70
CA SER A 186 22.06 -10.86 3.71
C SER A 186 22.40 -12.35 3.62
N LYS A 187 21.61 -13.13 2.85
CA LYS A 187 21.64 -14.60 2.78
C LYS A 187 21.31 -15.28 4.11
N GLU A 188 20.58 -14.58 4.98
CA GLU A 188 20.11 -15.07 6.28
C GLU A 188 18.76 -15.81 6.11
N THR A 189 18.83 -17.03 5.58
CA THR A 189 17.64 -17.83 5.26
C THR A 189 16.76 -18.10 6.48
N ALA A 190 17.35 -18.18 7.68
CA ALA A 190 16.62 -18.36 8.94
C ALA A 190 15.72 -17.16 9.27
N LEU A 191 16.02 -15.95 8.79
CA LEU A 191 15.25 -14.74 9.04
C LEU A 191 14.23 -14.45 7.95
N GLU A 192 14.30 -15.12 6.80
CA GLU A 192 13.50 -14.81 5.62
C GLU A 192 12.00 -14.86 5.93
N GLU A 193 11.51 -15.93 6.60
CA GLU A 193 10.09 -16.08 6.90
C GLU A 193 9.64 -15.16 8.06
N ASN A 194 10.51 -14.91 9.03
CA ASN A 194 10.21 -14.00 10.14
C ASN A 194 10.01 -12.56 9.64
N LEU A 195 10.92 -12.08 8.78
CA LEU A 195 10.82 -10.76 8.18
C LEU A 195 9.64 -10.66 7.20
N ALA A 196 9.36 -11.72 6.42
CA ALA A 196 8.18 -11.78 5.57
C ALA A 196 6.88 -11.67 6.39
N THR A 197 6.78 -12.45 7.47
CA THR A 197 5.64 -12.42 8.39
C THR A 197 5.48 -11.04 9.04
N TYR A 198 6.57 -10.43 9.49
CA TYR A 198 6.59 -9.06 9.98
C TYR A 198 6.02 -8.08 8.95
N GLY A 199 6.56 -8.09 7.72
CA GLY A 199 6.12 -7.20 6.65
C GLY A 199 4.65 -7.37 6.30
N ARG A 200 4.15 -8.62 6.23
CA ARG A 200 2.74 -8.92 5.98
C ARG A 200 1.83 -8.32 7.05
N HIS A 201 2.15 -8.49 8.32
CA HIS A 201 1.37 -7.94 9.42
C HIS A 201 1.42 -6.41 9.46
N VAL A 202 2.60 -5.81 9.24
CA VAL A 202 2.73 -4.34 9.14
C VAL A 202 1.88 -3.79 7.99
N GLY A 203 1.92 -4.42 6.82
CA GLY A 203 1.13 -3.99 5.66
C GLY A 203 -0.38 -4.15 5.88
N THR A 204 -0.81 -5.23 6.56
CA THR A 204 -2.22 -5.43 6.92
C THR A 204 -2.68 -4.37 7.92
N ALA A 205 -1.90 -4.13 9.00
CA ALA A 205 -2.20 -3.09 9.97
C ALA A 205 -2.25 -1.70 9.33
N PHE A 206 -1.33 -1.42 8.40
CA PHE A 206 -1.29 -0.16 7.66
C PHE A 206 -2.60 0.10 6.90
N GLN A 207 -3.11 -0.91 6.16
CA GLN A 207 -4.36 -0.74 5.41
C GLN A 207 -5.56 -0.60 6.35
N LEU A 208 -5.65 -1.40 7.41
CA LEU A 208 -6.73 -1.26 8.41
C LEU A 208 -6.78 0.15 9.03
N VAL A 209 -5.61 0.76 9.28
CA VAL A 209 -5.52 2.15 9.77
C VAL A 209 -5.94 3.14 8.69
N ASP A 210 -5.53 2.94 7.44
CA ASP A 210 -5.91 3.82 6.31
C ASP A 210 -7.44 3.83 6.12
N ASP A 211 -8.08 2.67 6.17
CA ASP A 211 -9.54 2.54 6.09
C ASP A 211 -10.27 3.24 7.27
N VAL A 212 -9.70 3.19 8.48
CA VAL A 212 -10.25 3.94 9.64
C VAL A 212 -10.14 5.45 9.42
N LEU A 213 -9.02 5.92 8.84
CA LEU A 213 -8.79 7.33 8.58
C LEU A 213 -9.70 7.92 7.51
N ASP A 214 -10.20 7.10 6.58
CA ASP A 214 -11.20 7.50 5.59
C ASP A 214 -12.53 7.95 6.23
N TYR A 215 -12.83 7.47 7.45
CA TYR A 215 -14.01 7.87 8.24
C TYR A 215 -13.66 8.77 9.45
N GLY A 216 -12.38 9.02 9.72
CA GLY A 216 -11.93 9.67 10.97
C GLY A 216 -11.68 11.17 10.94
N GLY A 217 -11.61 11.81 9.80
CA GLY A 217 -11.59 13.28 9.66
C GLY A 217 -10.29 14.03 9.95
N GLU A 218 -9.13 13.38 10.18
CA GLU A 218 -7.93 14.07 10.65
C GLU A 218 -6.83 14.39 9.62
N LEU A 219 -6.92 14.00 8.34
CA LEU A 219 -5.76 14.08 7.42
C LEU A 219 -6.03 14.54 5.98
N GLY A 220 -6.77 15.63 5.74
CA GLY A 220 -6.73 16.35 4.44
C GLY A 220 -7.02 15.49 3.19
N LYS A 221 -7.60 14.30 3.35
CA LYS A 221 -8.23 13.49 2.31
C LYS A 221 -9.69 13.87 2.19
N SER A 222 -10.28 13.74 1.03
CA SER A 222 -11.73 13.70 0.88
C SER A 222 -12.22 12.52 1.73
N LEU A 223 -13.13 12.78 2.68
CA LEU A 223 -13.69 11.71 3.53
C LEU A 223 -14.65 10.87 2.70
N GLY A 224 -14.61 9.54 2.90
CA GLY A 224 -15.53 8.61 2.28
C GLY A 224 -15.21 8.27 0.82
N ASP A 225 -13.96 8.41 0.39
CA ASP A 225 -13.54 8.01 -0.95
C ASP A 225 -13.78 6.51 -1.16
N ASP A 226 -13.48 5.64 -0.17
CA ASP A 226 -13.76 4.21 -0.23
C ASP A 226 -15.24 3.90 -0.44
N LEU A 227 -16.13 4.65 0.23
CA LEU A 227 -17.57 4.50 0.04
C LEU A 227 -18.02 4.98 -1.34
N ALA A 228 -17.46 6.09 -1.83
CA ALA A 228 -17.75 6.61 -3.17
C ALA A 228 -17.35 5.61 -4.27
N GLU A 229 -16.28 4.87 -4.06
CA GLU A 229 -15.78 3.82 -4.94
C GLU A 229 -16.52 2.47 -4.72
N GLY A 230 -17.48 2.42 -3.81
CA GLY A 230 -18.24 1.20 -3.49
C GLY A 230 -17.38 0.11 -2.84
N LYS A 231 -16.26 0.44 -2.21
CA LYS A 231 -15.36 -0.51 -1.55
C LYS A 231 -15.92 -0.93 -0.19
N PRO A 232 -16.22 -2.22 0.05
CA PRO A 232 -16.68 -2.71 1.34
C PRO A 232 -15.51 -2.86 2.33
N THR A 233 -15.13 -1.76 2.98
CA THR A 233 -14.06 -1.74 3.99
C THR A 233 -14.54 -2.27 5.34
N LEU A 234 -13.60 -2.61 6.23
CA LEU A 234 -13.94 -3.25 7.52
C LEU A 234 -14.96 -2.47 8.36
N PRO A 235 -14.90 -1.12 8.46
CA PRO A 235 -15.93 -0.37 9.17
C PRO A 235 -17.34 -0.57 8.59
N LEU A 236 -17.48 -0.62 7.27
CA LEU A 236 -18.77 -0.86 6.60
C LEU A 236 -19.27 -2.28 6.84
N ILE A 237 -18.40 -3.28 6.66
CA ILE A 237 -18.71 -4.71 6.89
C ILE A 237 -19.18 -4.91 8.33
N TYR A 238 -18.47 -4.37 9.30
CA TYR A 238 -18.86 -4.47 10.71
C TYR A 238 -20.21 -3.81 10.99
N THR A 239 -20.46 -2.64 10.40
CA THR A 239 -21.74 -1.92 10.56
C THR A 239 -22.91 -2.72 9.99
N MET A 240 -22.74 -3.39 8.85
CA MET A 240 -23.77 -4.27 8.28
C MET A 240 -24.10 -5.47 9.18
N HIS A 241 -23.11 -5.96 9.94
CA HIS A 241 -23.30 -7.13 10.82
C HIS A 241 -23.78 -6.77 12.23
N ARG A 242 -23.42 -5.60 12.77
CA ARG A 242 -23.65 -5.22 14.17
C ARG A 242 -24.57 -4.02 14.37
N GLY A 243 -24.80 -3.25 13.33
CA GLY A 243 -25.76 -2.15 13.34
C GLY A 243 -27.22 -2.63 13.40
N THR A 244 -28.15 -1.71 13.58
CA THR A 244 -29.58 -2.00 13.45
C THR A 244 -29.91 -2.41 12.01
N PRO A 245 -31.04 -3.10 11.78
CA PRO A 245 -31.47 -3.45 10.41
C PRO A 245 -31.52 -2.26 9.46
N GLN A 246 -31.93 -1.08 9.95
CA GLN A 246 -31.98 0.15 9.16
C GLN A 246 -30.59 0.66 8.79
N GLN A 247 -29.62 0.60 9.74
CA GLN A 247 -28.23 0.96 9.49
C GLN A 247 -27.56 -0.01 8.49
N ALA A 248 -27.79 -1.31 8.67
CA ALA A 248 -27.28 -2.33 7.76
C ALA A 248 -27.79 -2.12 6.32
N GLU A 249 -29.08 -1.82 6.14
CA GLU A 249 -29.64 -1.58 4.81
C GLU A 249 -29.14 -0.27 4.20
N LEU A 250 -28.98 0.79 5.00
CA LEU A 250 -28.37 2.05 4.56
C LEU A 250 -26.95 1.81 4.00
N VAL A 251 -26.13 1.04 4.72
CA VAL A 251 -24.74 0.75 4.31
C VAL A 251 -24.74 -0.12 3.05
N ARG A 252 -25.57 -1.18 2.98
CA ARG A 252 -25.69 -2.01 1.77
C ARG A 252 -26.07 -1.19 0.54
N LYS A 253 -27.04 -0.30 0.69
CA LYS A 253 -27.44 0.60 -0.39
C LYS A 253 -26.29 1.52 -0.80
N ALA A 254 -25.60 2.15 0.17
CA ALA A 254 -24.51 3.06 -0.10
C ALA A 254 -23.33 2.36 -0.82
N ILE A 255 -23.01 1.12 -0.46
CA ILE A 255 -21.98 0.31 -1.18
C ILE A 255 -22.42 0.06 -2.63
N ARG A 256 -23.67 -0.36 -2.87
CA ARG A 256 -24.16 -0.66 -4.23
C ARG A 256 -24.16 0.56 -5.15
N GLU A 257 -24.49 1.72 -4.60
CA GLU A 257 -24.70 2.95 -5.38
C GLU A 257 -23.44 3.83 -5.49
N GLY A 258 -22.38 3.57 -4.69
CA GLY A 258 -21.23 4.47 -4.59
C GLY A 258 -21.65 5.82 -3.97
N GLY A 259 -22.21 5.77 -2.76
CA GLY A 259 -23.07 6.84 -2.24
C GLY A 259 -22.37 7.97 -1.50
N ARG A 260 -21.71 8.92 -2.17
CA ARG A 260 -21.27 10.20 -1.51
C ARG A 260 -22.45 10.92 -0.83
N GLY A 261 -23.66 10.83 -1.37
CA GLY A 261 -24.84 11.51 -0.84
C GLY A 261 -25.35 10.99 0.51
N ASP A 262 -25.06 9.77 0.86
CA ASP A 262 -25.44 9.15 2.15
C ASP A 262 -24.29 9.10 3.17
N PHE A 263 -23.11 9.68 2.86
CA PHE A 263 -21.88 9.57 3.66
C PHE A 263 -22.08 9.92 5.13
N GLU A 264 -22.68 11.07 5.45
CA GLU A 264 -22.90 11.51 6.84
C GLU A 264 -23.75 10.52 7.63
N ARG A 265 -24.80 9.98 7.02
CA ARG A 265 -25.69 8.98 7.64
C ARG A 265 -24.98 7.65 7.85
N VAL A 266 -24.14 7.24 6.90
CA VAL A 266 -23.29 6.05 7.02
C VAL A 266 -22.25 6.25 8.11
N LEU A 267 -21.63 7.42 8.20
CA LEU A 267 -20.66 7.75 9.25
C LEU A 267 -21.30 7.73 10.65
N GLU A 268 -22.53 8.23 10.79
CA GLU A 268 -23.30 8.12 12.04
C GLU A 268 -23.55 6.66 12.42
N ALA A 269 -23.92 5.80 11.45
CA ALA A 269 -24.13 4.37 11.67
C ALA A 269 -22.84 3.66 12.10
N ILE A 270 -21.70 3.94 11.44
CA ILE A 270 -20.36 3.43 11.77
C ILE A 270 -19.99 3.79 13.22
N ARG A 271 -20.20 5.05 13.62
CA ARG A 271 -19.91 5.52 14.97
C ARG A 271 -20.82 4.89 16.01
N ALA A 272 -22.11 4.80 15.73
CA ALA A 272 -23.11 4.28 16.66
C ALA A 272 -22.90 2.81 17.02
N CYS A 273 -22.39 1.97 16.10
CA CYS A 273 -22.12 0.55 16.35
C CYS A 273 -20.69 0.24 16.82
N GLY A 274 -19.81 1.25 16.91
CA GLY A 274 -18.41 1.05 17.35
C GLY A 274 -17.49 0.42 16.28
N ALA A 275 -17.83 0.55 14.99
CA ALA A 275 -17.10 -0.08 13.90
C ALA A 275 -15.65 0.43 13.77
N LEU A 276 -15.40 1.72 14.04
CA LEU A 276 -14.04 2.26 14.02
C LEU A 276 -13.17 1.67 15.12
N ASP A 277 -13.72 1.45 16.32
CA ASP A 277 -12.97 0.84 17.43
C ASP A 277 -12.66 -0.62 17.13
N TYR A 278 -13.60 -1.35 16.50
CA TYR A 278 -13.36 -2.70 16.03
C TYR A 278 -12.20 -2.75 15.01
N ALA A 279 -12.22 -1.88 14.01
CA ALA A 279 -11.18 -1.81 12.99
C ALA A 279 -9.81 -1.40 13.58
N ARG A 280 -9.79 -0.43 14.52
CA ARG A 280 -8.57 -0.08 15.28
C ARG A 280 -8.02 -1.26 16.08
N ALA A 281 -8.90 -2.00 16.75
CA ALA A 281 -8.48 -3.19 17.49
C ALA A 281 -7.95 -4.30 16.55
N ALA A 282 -8.49 -4.44 15.34
CA ALA A 282 -7.96 -5.35 14.33
C ALA A 282 -6.55 -4.92 13.89
N ALA A 283 -6.34 -3.63 13.60
CA ALA A 283 -5.02 -3.09 13.28
C ALA A 283 -3.99 -3.29 14.41
N GLN A 284 -4.42 -3.11 15.66
CA GLN A 284 -3.57 -3.33 16.82
C GLN A 284 -3.14 -4.79 16.94
N ARG A 285 -4.06 -5.76 16.74
CA ARG A 285 -3.74 -7.20 16.73
C ARG A 285 -2.69 -7.54 15.67
N GLU A 286 -2.81 -6.97 14.48
CA GLU A 286 -1.83 -7.16 13.40
C GLU A 286 -0.46 -6.53 13.78
N ALA A 287 -0.44 -5.33 14.36
CA ALA A 287 0.80 -4.70 14.84
C ALA A 287 1.50 -5.53 15.93
N GLU A 288 0.75 -6.11 16.87
CA GLU A 288 1.29 -7.01 17.89
C GLU A 288 1.83 -8.32 17.27
N ALA A 289 1.14 -8.87 16.27
CA ALA A 289 1.61 -10.04 15.54
C ALA A 289 2.91 -9.75 14.78
N ALA A 290 3.04 -8.55 14.19
CA ALA A 290 4.29 -8.09 13.60
C ALA A 290 5.43 -8.08 14.64
N GLY A 291 5.20 -7.47 15.81
CA GLY A 291 6.19 -7.45 16.90
C GLY A 291 6.65 -8.85 17.32
N ARG A 292 5.72 -9.80 17.42
CA ARG A 292 6.05 -11.20 17.76
C ARG A 292 6.92 -11.87 16.69
N ALA A 293 6.69 -11.57 15.41
CA ALA A 293 7.44 -12.19 14.32
C ALA A 293 8.94 -11.84 14.36
N ILE A 294 9.31 -10.69 14.91
CA ILE A 294 10.70 -10.23 15.00
C ILE A 294 11.29 -10.27 16.43
N ALA A 295 10.56 -10.83 17.40
CA ALA A 295 10.99 -10.85 18.81
C ALA A 295 12.33 -11.57 19.06
N LEU A 296 12.76 -12.43 18.13
CA LEU A 296 14.03 -13.17 18.21
C LEU A 296 15.17 -12.51 17.44
N LEU A 297 14.92 -11.39 16.76
CA LEU A 297 16.00 -10.62 16.12
C LEU A 297 16.87 -9.95 17.19
N PRO A 298 18.18 -9.83 16.97
CA PRO A 298 19.03 -9.06 17.87
C PRO A 298 18.57 -7.60 17.94
N PRO A 299 18.73 -6.95 19.09
CA PRO A 299 18.33 -5.56 19.29
C PRO A 299 19.11 -4.58 18.43
#